data_c8142c7d4c0ce2f527b7bd78bbaddff9
#
_entry.id   c8142c7d4c0ce2f527b7bd78bbaddff9
#
_cell.length_a   1.000
_cell.length_b   1.000
_cell.length_c   1.000
_cell.angle_alpha   90.00
_cell.angle_beta   90.00
_cell.angle_gamma   90.00
#
_symmetry.space_group_name_H-M   'P 1'
#
loop_
_entity.id
_entity.type
_entity.pdbx_description
1 polymer ?
#
loop_
_entity_poly.entity_id
_entity_poly.type
_entity_poly.pdbx_seq_one_letter_code
_entity_poly.pdbx_strand_id
1 'polypeptide(L)'
;MIHLTEGTLEGYIDSSKPIVIKFGSLWCQPCVRIDKILPNLEKEFGDKVVFIKVDIDENKKLAEAYYVHSIPTFFIFKDGKQVEKWEGIKTLLEMKKIIERYI
;
A
#
# COMPACT_ATOMS: atom_id res chain seq x y z
N MET A 1 -5.91 -6.69 -6.39
CA MET A 1 -5.46 -5.39 -5.81
C MET A 1 -6.38 -4.27 -6.25
N ILE A 2 -6.77 -3.43 -5.32
CA ILE A 2 -7.61 -2.26 -5.63
C ILE A 2 -6.72 -1.15 -6.17
N HIS A 3 -7.06 -0.61 -7.35
CA HIS A 3 -6.38 0.53 -7.91
C HIS A 3 -7.24 1.77 -7.64
N LEU A 4 -6.80 2.63 -6.73
CA LEU A 4 -7.52 3.85 -6.38
C LEU A 4 -7.20 4.92 -7.42
N THR A 5 -8.16 5.26 -8.28
CA THR A 5 -7.97 6.23 -9.34
C THR A 5 -8.36 7.65 -8.94
N GLU A 6 -9.27 7.78 -8.01
CA GLU A 6 -9.68 9.07 -7.44
C GLU A 6 -10.43 8.83 -6.14
N GLY A 7 -10.62 9.88 -5.36
CA GLY A 7 -11.35 9.81 -4.11
C GLY A 7 -10.44 9.71 -2.90
N THR A 8 -10.93 9.07 -1.86
CA THR A 8 -10.25 8.98 -0.57
C THR A 8 -10.06 7.56 -0.11
N LEU A 9 -9.15 7.38 0.84
CA LEU A 9 -8.90 6.08 1.46
C LEU A 9 -9.83 5.81 2.64
N GLU A 10 -10.61 6.79 3.07
CA GLU A 10 -11.47 6.69 4.27
C GLU A 10 -12.37 5.46 4.30
N GLY A 11 -12.99 5.15 3.16
CA GLY A 11 -13.88 4.01 3.06
C GLY A 11 -13.18 2.65 3.12
N TYR A 12 -11.86 2.63 2.98
CA TYR A 12 -11.08 1.40 2.96
C TYR A 12 -10.32 1.15 4.25
N ILE A 13 -9.78 2.21 4.87
CA ILE A 13 -8.87 2.07 5.99
C ILE A 13 -9.54 1.68 7.31
N ASP A 14 -10.83 1.94 7.46
CA ASP A 14 -11.58 1.55 8.64
C ASP A 14 -12.04 0.11 8.49
N SER A 15 -11.12 -0.81 8.69
CA SER A 15 -11.34 -2.24 8.51
C SER A 15 -10.62 -3.02 9.59
N SER A 16 -11.22 -4.13 10.01
CA SER A 16 -10.59 -5.06 10.94
C SER A 16 -9.46 -5.86 10.27
N LYS A 17 -9.44 -5.90 8.94
CA LYS A 17 -8.35 -6.51 8.18
C LYS A 17 -7.24 -5.50 7.98
N PRO A 18 -5.97 -5.95 7.94
CA PRO A 18 -4.88 -5.06 7.53
C PRO A 18 -5.10 -4.57 6.11
N ILE A 19 -4.88 -3.28 5.91
CA ILE A 19 -4.95 -2.64 4.60
C ILE A 19 -3.55 -2.18 4.24
N VAL A 20 -2.99 -2.75 3.19
CA VAL A 20 -1.66 -2.37 2.69
C VAL A 20 -1.86 -1.41 1.53
N ILE A 21 -1.28 -0.22 1.65
CA ILE A 21 -1.42 0.84 0.65
C ILE A 21 -0.05 1.17 0.10
N LYS A 22 0.10 1.12 -1.23
CA LYS A 22 1.32 1.50 -1.90
C LYS A 22 1.09 2.75 -2.75
N PHE A 23 1.83 3.81 -2.45
CA PHE A 23 1.88 5.02 -3.27
C PHE A 23 3.06 4.92 -4.23
N GLY A 24 2.81 5.16 -5.50
CA GLY A 24 3.84 5.08 -6.52
C GLY A 24 3.48 5.83 -7.78
N SER A 25 4.22 5.59 -8.84
CA SER A 25 3.95 6.17 -10.16
C SER A 25 4.40 5.21 -11.26
N LEU A 26 3.94 5.49 -12.48
CA LEU A 26 4.30 4.69 -13.65
C LEU A 26 5.72 4.96 -14.14
N TRP A 27 6.28 6.13 -13.79
CA TRP A 27 7.63 6.53 -14.20
C TRP A 27 8.72 6.15 -13.19
N CYS A 28 8.33 5.61 -12.07
CA CYS A 28 9.24 5.24 -10.98
C CYS A 28 9.68 3.78 -11.15
N GLN A 29 10.94 3.54 -11.44
CA GLN A 29 11.48 2.19 -11.65
C GLN A 29 11.29 1.26 -10.46
N PRO A 30 11.64 1.68 -9.23
CA PRO A 30 11.37 0.83 -8.06
C PRO A 30 9.89 0.50 -7.89
N CYS A 31 9.00 1.45 -8.18
CA CYS A 31 7.55 1.22 -8.12
C CYS A 31 7.12 0.14 -9.10
N VAL A 32 7.62 0.22 -10.34
CA VAL A 32 7.30 -0.76 -11.39
C VAL A 32 7.79 -2.15 -11.00
N ARG A 33 8.98 -2.23 -10.42
CA ARG A 33 9.54 -3.51 -9.97
C ARG A 33 8.71 -4.14 -8.86
N ILE A 34 8.33 -3.36 -7.86
CA ILE A 34 7.54 -3.88 -6.74
C ILE A 34 6.13 -4.29 -7.19
N ASP A 35 5.57 -3.60 -8.16
CA ASP A 35 4.26 -3.93 -8.71
C ASP A 35 4.20 -5.31 -9.36
N LYS A 36 5.34 -5.83 -9.79
CA LYS A 36 5.41 -7.16 -10.38
C LYS A 36 5.36 -8.27 -9.32
N ILE A 37 5.79 -7.99 -8.10
CA ILE A 37 5.84 -8.99 -7.03
C ILE A 37 4.68 -8.88 -6.05
N LEU A 38 4.05 -7.72 -5.92
CA LEU A 38 2.91 -7.53 -5.02
C LEU A 38 1.75 -8.52 -5.27
N PRO A 39 1.41 -8.88 -6.52
CA PRO A 39 0.37 -9.87 -6.75
C PRO A 39 0.64 -11.23 -6.10
N ASN A 40 1.91 -11.62 -5.98
CA ASN A 40 2.28 -12.87 -5.31
C ASN A 40 1.98 -12.78 -3.82
N LEU A 41 2.27 -11.63 -3.22
CA LEU A 41 2.00 -11.37 -1.81
C LEU A 41 0.49 -11.33 -1.55
N GLU A 42 -0.24 -10.65 -2.41
CA GLU A 42 -1.69 -10.57 -2.34
C GLU A 42 -2.33 -11.97 -2.41
N LYS A 43 -1.86 -12.78 -3.34
CA LYS A 43 -2.35 -14.15 -3.51
C LYS A 43 -2.09 -14.99 -2.27
N GLU A 44 -0.95 -14.81 -1.63
CA GLU A 44 -0.57 -15.58 -0.45
C GLU A 44 -1.47 -15.29 0.75
N PHE A 45 -1.87 -14.03 0.93
CA PHE A 45 -2.75 -13.66 2.04
C PHE A 45 -4.24 -13.85 1.73
N GLY A 46 -4.60 -13.86 0.45
CA GLY A 46 -6.00 -14.01 0.04
C GLY A 46 -6.88 -12.89 0.59
N ASP A 47 -8.02 -13.23 1.15
CA ASP A 47 -8.98 -12.26 1.67
C ASP A 47 -8.66 -11.75 3.09
N LYS A 48 -7.55 -12.18 3.67
CA LYS A 48 -7.13 -11.74 5.01
C LYS A 48 -6.54 -10.33 5.01
N VAL A 49 -6.09 -9.85 3.86
CA VAL A 49 -5.43 -8.55 3.70
C VAL A 49 -5.97 -7.88 2.44
N VAL A 50 -6.21 -6.59 2.53
CA VAL A 50 -6.62 -5.78 1.39
C VAL A 50 -5.40 -5.00 0.90
N PHE A 51 -5.15 -5.03 -0.40
CA PHE A 51 -4.06 -4.28 -1.02
C PHE A 51 -4.62 -3.18 -1.90
N ILE A 52 -4.12 -1.96 -1.72
CA ILE A 52 -4.54 -0.78 -2.48
C ILE A 52 -3.31 -0.12 -3.10
N LYS A 53 -3.43 0.22 -4.36
CA LYS A 53 -2.40 0.90 -5.12
C LYS A 53 -2.88 2.30 -5.45
N VAL A 54 -2.06 3.30 -5.17
CA VAL A 54 -2.36 4.71 -5.43
C VAL A 54 -1.28 5.30 -6.33
N ASP A 55 -1.69 5.82 -7.49
CA ASP A 55 -0.81 6.56 -8.37
C ASP A 55 -0.81 8.03 -7.92
N ILE A 56 0.36 8.55 -7.55
CA ILE A 56 0.47 9.92 -7.03
C ILE A 56 0.16 10.99 -8.08
N ASP A 57 0.35 10.67 -9.36
CA ASP A 57 0.05 11.62 -10.44
C ASP A 57 -1.45 11.78 -10.65
N GLU A 58 -2.21 10.71 -10.42
CA GLU A 58 -3.67 10.74 -10.47
C GLU A 58 -4.29 11.24 -9.16
N ASN A 59 -3.55 11.19 -8.06
CA ASN A 59 -4.05 11.45 -6.71
C ASN A 59 -3.11 12.37 -5.93
N LYS A 60 -2.78 13.53 -6.49
CA LYS A 60 -1.84 14.48 -5.89
C LYS A 60 -2.25 14.97 -4.51
N LYS A 61 -3.53 15.30 -4.34
CA LYS A 61 -4.04 15.75 -3.05
C LYS A 61 -3.97 14.68 -1.98
N LEU A 62 -4.23 13.44 -2.37
CA LEU A 62 -4.17 12.31 -1.46
C LEU A 62 -2.74 12.07 -1.01
N ALA A 63 -1.79 12.10 -1.95
CA ALA A 63 -0.37 11.96 -1.64
C ALA A 63 0.11 13.04 -0.66
N GLU A 64 -0.32 14.29 -0.87
CA GLU A 64 -0.01 15.39 0.05
C GLU A 64 -0.62 15.17 1.43
N ALA A 65 -1.87 14.73 1.49
CA ALA A 65 -2.57 14.48 2.75
C ALA A 65 -1.88 13.40 3.59
N TYR A 66 -1.24 12.43 2.94
CA TYR A 66 -0.54 11.34 3.63
C TYR A 66 0.97 11.63 3.74
N TYR A 67 1.42 12.84 3.41
CA TYR A 67 2.81 13.26 3.50
C TYR A 67 3.76 12.33 2.73
N VAL A 68 3.37 11.94 1.53
CA VAL A 68 4.20 11.11 0.66
C VAL A 68 5.20 12.01 -0.06
N HIS A 69 6.48 11.88 0.30
CA HIS A 69 7.57 12.69 -0.28
C HIS A 69 8.50 11.89 -1.17
N SER A 70 8.46 10.58 -1.07
CA SER A 70 9.24 9.69 -1.92
C SER A 70 8.38 8.49 -2.30
N ILE A 71 8.74 7.81 -3.38
CA ILE A 71 8.01 6.65 -3.89
C ILE A 71 8.97 5.51 -4.20
N PRO A 72 8.55 4.26 -3.96
CA PRO A 72 7.27 3.89 -3.37
C PRO A 72 7.23 4.17 -1.88
N THR A 73 6.06 4.54 -1.37
CA THR A 73 5.80 4.62 0.07
C THR A 73 4.67 3.66 0.39
N PHE A 74 4.86 2.88 1.45
CA PHE A 74 3.87 1.90 1.90
C PHE A 74 3.31 2.30 3.25
N PHE A 75 2.02 2.04 3.40
CA PHE A 75 1.33 2.16 4.69
C PHE A 75 0.62 0.87 4.99
N ILE A 76 0.49 0.54 6.26
CA ILE A 76 -0.46 -0.46 6.71
C ILE A 76 -1.39 0.21 7.70
N PHE A 77 -2.69 0.07 7.47
CA PHE A 77 -3.74 0.52 8.38
C PHE A 77 -4.46 -0.70 8.93
N LYS A 78 -4.85 -0.60 10.18
CA LYS A 78 -5.72 -1.60 10.82
C LYS A 78 -6.61 -0.90 11.82
N ASP A 79 -7.91 -1.22 11.77
CA ASP A 79 -8.92 -0.61 12.65
C ASP A 79 -8.90 0.93 12.56
N GLY A 80 -8.70 1.46 11.36
CA GLY A 80 -8.66 2.89 11.09
C GLY A 80 -7.38 3.59 11.48
N LYS A 81 -6.37 2.87 11.96
CA LYS A 81 -5.11 3.45 12.44
C LYS A 81 -3.94 3.05 11.57
N GLN A 82 -3.05 4.00 11.32
CA GLN A 82 -1.79 3.71 10.68
C GLN A 82 -0.89 2.94 11.65
N VAL A 83 -0.55 1.71 11.28
CA VAL A 83 0.29 0.85 12.13
C VAL A 83 1.70 0.67 11.58
N GLU A 84 1.90 0.89 10.28
CA GLU A 84 3.21 0.83 9.64
C GLU A 84 3.33 1.88 8.54
N LYS A 85 4.54 2.34 8.31
CA LYS A 85 4.90 3.17 7.16
C LYS A 85 6.38 2.93 6.84
N TRP A 86 6.68 2.73 5.56
CA TRP A 86 8.08 2.72 5.12
C TRP A 86 8.19 3.27 3.70
N GLU A 87 9.39 3.75 3.38
CA GLU A 87 9.73 4.27 2.07
C GLU A 87 10.69 3.30 1.38
N GLY A 88 10.56 3.17 0.07
CA GLY A 88 11.42 2.29 -0.72
C GLY A 88 10.98 0.84 -0.73
N ILE A 89 11.85 -0.01 -1.27
CA ILE A 89 11.56 -1.41 -1.51
C ILE A 89 12.01 -2.27 -0.33
N LYS A 90 11.13 -3.18 0.07
CA LYS A 90 11.49 -4.29 0.96
C LYS A 90 11.34 -5.58 0.18
N THR A 91 12.00 -6.63 0.64
CA THR A 91 11.84 -7.96 0.04
C THR A 91 10.43 -8.49 0.31
N LEU A 92 10.01 -9.44 -0.50
CA LEU A 92 8.72 -10.11 -0.31
C LEU A 92 8.61 -10.71 1.11
N LEU A 93 9.70 -11.36 1.56
CA LEU A 93 9.75 -11.96 2.89
C LEU A 93 9.63 -10.93 4.01
N GLU A 94 10.32 -9.80 3.87
CA GLU A 94 10.23 -8.72 4.85
C GLU A 94 8.82 -8.16 4.95
N MET A 95 8.19 -7.91 3.81
CA MET A 95 6.82 -7.41 3.76
C MET A 95 5.84 -8.40 4.37
N LYS A 96 6.02 -9.67 4.04
CA LYS A 96 5.19 -10.75 4.60
C LYS A 96 5.25 -10.77 6.13
N LYS A 97 6.45 -10.70 6.69
CA LYS A 97 6.65 -10.70 8.14
C LYS A 97 6.00 -9.51 8.82
N ILE A 98 6.08 -8.34 8.19
CA ILE A 98 5.45 -7.14 8.73
C ILE A 98 3.94 -7.28 8.73
N ILE A 99 3.36 -7.71 7.62
CA ILE A 99 1.91 -7.86 7.47
C ILE A 99 1.37 -8.89 8.46
N GLU A 100 2.08 -9.99 8.66
CA GLU A 100 1.68 -11.06 9.57
C GLU A 100 1.50 -10.59 11.02
N ARG A 101 2.13 -9.49 11.41
CA ARG A 101 1.95 -8.91 12.75
C ARG A 101 0.52 -8.42 13.01
N TYR A 102 -0.22 -8.17 11.94
CA TYR A 102 -1.53 -7.51 12.04
C TYR A 102 -2.70 -8.41 11.62
N ILE A 103 -2.43 -9.66 11.36
CA ILE A 103 -3.49 -10.62 11.02
C ILE A 103 -4.05 -11.28 12.28
#